data_fb5e602dc463810a5978af6ad7bef396
#
_entry.id   fb5e602dc463810a5978af6ad7bef396
#
_cell.length_a   1.000
_cell.length_b   1.000
_cell.length_c   1.000
_cell.angle_alpha   90.00
_cell.angle_beta   90.00
_cell.angle_gamma   90.00
#
_symmetry.space_group_name_H-M   'P 1'
#
loop_
_entity.id
_entity.type
_entity.pdbx_description
1 polymer ?
#
loop_
_entity_poly.entity_id
_entity_poly.type
_entity_poly.pdbx_seq_one_letter_code
_entity_poly.pdbx_strand_id
1 'polypeptide(L)'
;MKNTLYERLQALPITDLAPVFDNGARGRTMSASSCNWLLSKVCEAGVKTIIDLRTADHTDKFCKKVHDAGLAYRHIAIDSKNTDVREIIASLPDFFAWLDEGDFYMACAMGLHRTDIAISIYYVFHPSVPYDSVPELRGHRKQGSLRCDDIARRLNSIMNALTPEDLIRLGLPDGYRDEFNRRKKHLFAINSIF
;
A
#
# COMPACT_ATOMS: atom_id res chain seq x y z
N MET A 1 -0.69 18.31 5.58
CA MET A 1 -1.60 18.81 4.50
C MET A 1 -2.88 18.00 4.52
N LYS A 2 -4.01 18.58 4.05
CA LYS A 2 -5.26 17.82 3.95
C LYS A 2 -5.21 16.92 2.72
N ASN A 3 -5.52 15.63 2.87
CA ASN A 3 -5.67 14.70 1.75
C ASN A 3 -7.01 14.95 1.04
N THR A 4 -7.01 15.83 0.06
CA THR A 4 -8.23 16.24 -0.67
C THR A 4 -8.86 15.10 -1.47
N LEU A 5 -8.09 14.11 -1.91
CA LEU A 5 -8.63 12.91 -2.57
C LEU A 5 -9.47 12.09 -1.59
N TYR A 6 -8.93 11.82 -0.41
CA TYR A 6 -9.65 11.09 0.64
C TYR A 6 -10.95 11.79 1.02
N GLU A 7 -10.94 13.14 1.18
CA GLU A 7 -12.16 13.91 1.51
C GLU A 7 -13.25 13.72 0.45
N ARG A 8 -12.90 13.73 -0.84
CA ARG A 8 -13.86 13.49 -1.93
C ARG A 8 -14.42 12.06 -1.94
N LEU A 9 -13.60 11.09 -1.58
CA LEU A 9 -14.02 9.68 -1.54
C LEU A 9 -14.92 9.33 -0.35
N GLN A 10 -14.91 10.13 0.72
CA GLN A 10 -15.77 9.90 1.90
C GLN A 10 -17.28 9.90 1.60
N ALA A 11 -17.70 10.58 0.53
CA ALA A 11 -19.09 10.57 0.09
C ALA A 11 -19.52 9.25 -0.58
N LEU A 12 -18.59 8.35 -0.89
CA LEU A 12 -18.84 7.08 -1.56
C LEU A 12 -18.96 5.94 -0.55
N PRO A 13 -19.76 4.90 -0.83
CA PRO A 13 -19.96 3.76 0.06
C PRO A 13 -18.76 2.80 0.02
N ILE A 14 -17.57 3.30 0.30
CA ILE A 14 -16.34 2.52 0.34
C ILE A 14 -16.08 2.02 1.75
N THR A 15 -16.07 0.70 1.91
CA THR A 15 -15.79 0.07 3.20
C THR A 15 -14.31 0.20 3.55
N ASP A 16 -14.02 0.51 4.82
CA ASP A 16 -12.67 0.65 5.37
C ASP A 16 -11.82 1.73 4.67
N LEU A 17 -12.49 2.76 4.11
CA LEU A 17 -11.83 3.90 3.51
C LEU A 17 -10.95 4.64 4.53
N ALA A 18 -9.71 4.94 4.12
CA ALA A 18 -8.78 5.77 4.89
C ALA A 18 -7.79 6.49 3.97
N PRO A 19 -7.18 7.58 4.43
CA PRO A 19 -6.11 8.22 3.69
C PRO A 19 -4.85 7.36 3.65
N VAL A 20 -4.06 7.53 2.59
CA VAL A 20 -2.69 7.01 2.49
C VAL A 20 -1.81 8.19 2.15
N PHE A 21 -0.97 8.60 3.09
CA PHE A 21 -0.17 9.82 3.00
C PHE A 21 -1.03 11.04 2.60
N ASP A 22 -0.48 11.98 1.86
CA ASP A 22 -1.18 13.21 1.47
C ASP A 22 -1.92 13.10 0.12
N ASN A 23 -1.69 12.03 -0.64
CA ASN A 23 -2.03 11.97 -2.06
C ASN A 23 -2.77 10.70 -2.51
N GLY A 24 -3.11 9.80 -1.60
CA GLY A 24 -3.78 8.55 -1.92
C GLY A 24 -4.85 8.15 -0.92
N ALA A 25 -5.58 7.10 -1.26
CA ALA A 25 -6.57 6.49 -0.39
C ALA A 25 -6.48 4.96 -0.43
N ARG A 26 -7.00 4.32 0.61
CA ARG A 26 -7.09 2.87 0.74
C ARG A 26 -8.50 2.45 1.13
N GLY A 27 -8.84 1.21 0.84
CA GLY A 27 -10.10 0.62 1.27
C GLY A 27 -10.26 -0.82 0.81
N ARG A 28 -11.45 -1.37 1.04
CA ARG A 28 -11.80 -2.70 0.55
C ARG A 28 -11.87 -2.71 -0.98
N THR A 29 -11.49 -3.82 -1.60
CA THR A 29 -11.75 -4.05 -3.03
C THR A 29 -13.24 -3.95 -3.31
N MET A 30 -13.58 -3.24 -4.37
CA MET A 30 -14.96 -3.02 -4.80
C MET A 30 -15.63 -4.34 -5.16
N SER A 31 -16.87 -4.56 -4.70
CA SER A 31 -17.57 -5.81 -4.94
C SER A 31 -17.99 -5.95 -6.41
N ALA A 32 -18.13 -7.19 -6.86
CA ALA A 32 -18.46 -7.48 -8.25
C ALA A 32 -19.82 -6.85 -8.71
N SER A 33 -20.79 -6.73 -7.80
CA SER A 33 -22.14 -6.21 -8.11
C SER A 33 -22.21 -4.69 -8.25
N SER A 34 -21.40 -3.94 -7.51
CA SER A 34 -21.36 -2.46 -7.57
C SER A 34 -20.12 -1.92 -8.30
N CYS A 35 -19.28 -2.80 -8.83
CA CYS A 35 -17.96 -2.47 -9.28
C CYS A 35 -17.93 -1.35 -10.33
N ASN A 36 -18.70 -1.47 -11.41
CA ASN A 36 -18.64 -0.51 -12.51
C ASN A 36 -19.10 0.89 -12.08
N TRP A 37 -20.23 0.96 -11.37
CA TRP A 37 -20.74 2.23 -10.86
C TRP A 37 -19.74 2.88 -9.89
N LEU A 38 -19.22 2.10 -8.93
CA LEU A 38 -18.30 2.62 -7.92
C LEU A 38 -16.96 3.04 -8.53
N LEU A 39 -16.44 2.30 -9.51
CA LEU A 39 -15.22 2.67 -10.24
C LEU A 39 -15.41 3.99 -11.00
N SER A 40 -16.57 4.20 -11.66
CA SER A 40 -16.90 5.48 -12.29
C SER A 40 -16.90 6.63 -11.27
N LYS A 41 -17.53 6.45 -10.12
CA LYS A 41 -17.57 7.46 -9.05
C LYS A 41 -16.20 7.74 -8.44
N VAL A 42 -15.36 6.74 -8.30
CA VAL A 42 -13.98 6.87 -7.83
C VAL A 42 -13.14 7.65 -8.86
N CYS A 43 -13.32 7.40 -10.15
CA CYS A 43 -12.71 8.18 -11.23
C CYS A 43 -13.17 9.66 -11.19
N GLU A 44 -14.48 9.91 -11.08
CA GLU A 44 -15.06 11.26 -10.96
C GLU A 44 -14.52 12.00 -9.72
N ALA A 45 -14.23 11.29 -8.63
CA ALA A 45 -13.61 11.86 -7.43
C ALA A 45 -12.12 12.21 -7.61
N GLY A 46 -11.52 11.87 -8.77
CA GLY A 46 -10.16 12.24 -9.13
C GLY A 46 -9.11 11.17 -8.88
N VAL A 47 -9.51 9.93 -8.58
CA VAL A 47 -8.58 8.79 -8.62
C VAL A 47 -8.14 8.57 -10.06
N LYS A 48 -6.85 8.36 -10.27
CA LYS A 48 -6.25 8.03 -11.57
C LYS A 48 -5.84 6.57 -11.66
N THR A 49 -5.41 6.00 -10.53
CA THR A 49 -4.81 4.66 -10.48
C THR A 49 -5.45 3.80 -9.40
N ILE A 50 -5.82 2.57 -9.77
CA ILE A 50 -6.18 1.51 -8.83
C ILE A 50 -4.95 0.61 -8.61
N ILE A 51 -4.50 0.49 -7.37
CA ILE A 51 -3.41 -0.42 -6.96
C ILE A 51 -4.03 -1.63 -6.27
N ASP A 52 -4.00 -2.77 -6.94
CA ASP A 52 -4.55 -4.04 -6.43
C ASP A 52 -3.46 -4.89 -5.77
N LEU A 53 -3.65 -5.19 -4.49
CA LEU A 53 -2.71 -5.96 -3.68
C LEU A 53 -3.13 -7.43 -3.52
N ARG A 54 -4.11 -7.89 -4.28
CA ARG A 54 -4.59 -9.28 -4.20
C ARG A 54 -3.66 -10.22 -4.95
N THR A 55 -3.77 -11.51 -4.66
CA THR A 55 -3.13 -12.57 -5.45
C THR A 55 -3.76 -12.69 -6.84
N ALA A 56 -3.02 -13.23 -7.80
CA ALA A 56 -3.33 -13.19 -9.24
C ALA A 56 -4.70 -13.76 -9.66
N ASP A 57 -5.29 -14.67 -8.89
CA ASP A 57 -6.50 -15.43 -9.27
C ASP A 57 -7.77 -14.57 -9.52
N HIS A 58 -7.71 -13.26 -9.23
CA HIS A 58 -8.88 -12.37 -9.32
C HIS A 58 -8.63 -11.12 -10.17
N THR A 59 -7.48 -11.01 -10.83
CA THR A 59 -7.01 -9.75 -11.41
C THR A 59 -7.58 -9.44 -12.78
N ASP A 60 -7.70 -10.40 -13.71
CA ASP A 60 -8.02 -10.14 -15.10
C ASP A 60 -9.38 -9.47 -15.32
N LYS A 61 -10.44 -10.03 -14.71
CA LYS A 61 -11.78 -9.46 -14.82
C LYS A 61 -11.90 -8.09 -14.15
N PHE A 62 -11.15 -7.88 -13.07
CA PHE A 62 -11.15 -6.61 -12.36
C PHE A 62 -10.34 -5.56 -13.13
N CYS A 63 -9.17 -5.93 -13.65
CA CYS A 63 -8.34 -5.09 -14.50
C CYS A 63 -9.14 -4.51 -15.67
N LYS A 64 -9.89 -5.37 -16.41
CA LYS A 64 -10.74 -4.91 -17.51
C LYS A 64 -11.76 -3.86 -17.05
N LYS A 65 -12.45 -4.08 -15.92
CA LYS A 65 -13.43 -3.13 -15.37
C LYS A 65 -12.81 -1.79 -14.98
N VAL A 66 -11.60 -1.81 -14.43
CA VAL A 66 -10.84 -0.61 -14.07
C VAL A 66 -10.51 0.20 -15.33
N HIS A 67 -10.03 -0.44 -16.39
CA HIS A 67 -9.76 0.22 -17.66
C HIS A 67 -11.03 0.73 -18.33
N ASP A 68 -12.12 -0.03 -18.32
CA ASP A 68 -13.42 0.38 -18.87
C ASP A 68 -13.97 1.64 -18.14
N ALA A 69 -13.57 1.87 -16.88
CA ALA A 69 -13.90 3.07 -16.09
C ALA A 69 -12.93 4.26 -16.33
N GLY A 70 -11.94 4.12 -17.22
CA GLY A 70 -10.95 5.16 -17.52
C GLY A 70 -9.81 5.29 -16.49
N LEU A 71 -9.61 4.27 -15.64
CA LEU A 71 -8.60 4.25 -14.61
C LEU A 71 -7.38 3.40 -15.03
N ALA A 72 -6.19 3.79 -14.60
CA ALA A 72 -5.02 2.92 -14.69
C ALA A 72 -5.13 1.79 -13.67
N TYR A 73 -4.70 0.58 -14.06
CA TYR A 73 -4.62 -0.59 -13.19
C TYR A 73 -3.18 -0.96 -12.93
N ARG A 74 -2.83 -1.11 -11.66
CA ARG A 74 -1.53 -1.58 -11.21
C ARG A 74 -1.72 -2.74 -10.26
N HIS A 75 -0.86 -3.74 -10.35
CA HIS A 75 -0.95 -4.94 -9.53
C HIS A 75 0.39 -5.29 -8.90
N ILE A 76 0.37 -5.51 -7.60
CA ILE A 76 1.49 -6.10 -6.87
C ILE A 76 0.93 -7.10 -5.85
N ALA A 77 1.27 -8.37 -6.03
CA ALA A 77 0.86 -9.42 -5.10
C ALA A 77 1.64 -9.30 -3.79
N ILE A 78 0.99 -8.76 -2.75
CA ILE A 78 1.56 -8.73 -1.41
C ILE A 78 0.78 -9.72 -0.55
N ASP A 79 1.30 -10.93 -0.40
CA ASP A 79 0.78 -11.92 0.54
C ASP A 79 1.79 -12.11 1.69
N SER A 80 1.26 -12.20 2.91
CA SER A 80 2.10 -12.44 4.09
C SER A 80 2.74 -13.81 4.13
N LYS A 81 2.22 -14.78 3.35
CA LYS A 81 2.63 -16.19 3.45
C LYS A 81 3.28 -16.75 2.19
N ASN A 82 2.83 -16.40 1.02
CA ASN A 82 3.13 -17.13 -0.22
C ASN A 82 3.89 -16.34 -1.28
N THR A 83 3.99 -15.01 -1.18
CA THR A 83 4.73 -14.21 -2.17
C THR A 83 6.23 -14.30 -1.91
N ASP A 84 6.99 -14.67 -2.93
CA ASP A 84 8.44 -14.65 -2.88
C ASP A 84 8.94 -13.23 -2.58
N VAL A 85 9.82 -13.12 -1.61
CA VAL A 85 10.39 -11.84 -1.21
C VAL A 85 11.18 -11.18 -2.35
N ARG A 86 11.79 -11.96 -3.25
CA ARG A 86 12.52 -11.46 -4.41
C ARG A 86 11.60 -10.83 -5.44
N GLU A 87 10.39 -11.39 -5.65
CA GLU A 87 9.37 -10.79 -6.51
C GLU A 87 8.89 -9.45 -5.96
N ILE A 88 8.69 -9.37 -4.64
CA ILE A 88 8.34 -8.09 -4.00
C ILE A 88 9.46 -7.08 -4.23
N ILE A 89 10.72 -7.41 -3.92
CA ILE A 89 11.87 -6.51 -4.09
C ILE A 89 11.99 -6.03 -5.54
N ALA A 90 11.79 -6.94 -6.50
CA ALA A 90 11.82 -6.58 -7.91
C ALA A 90 10.77 -5.55 -8.31
N SER A 91 9.60 -5.58 -7.66
CA SER A 91 8.47 -4.70 -7.94
C SER A 91 8.53 -3.37 -7.17
N LEU A 92 9.42 -3.19 -6.18
CA LEU A 92 9.44 -2.00 -5.33
C LEU A 92 9.66 -0.68 -6.10
N PRO A 93 10.56 -0.58 -7.09
CA PRO A 93 10.74 0.67 -7.82
C PRO A 93 9.46 1.15 -8.50
N ASP A 94 8.76 0.26 -9.20
CA ASP A 94 7.49 0.57 -9.85
C ASP A 94 6.41 0.91 -8.82
N PHE A 95 6.34 0.14 -7.74
CA PHE A 95 5.38 0.38 -6.66
C PHE A 95 5.58 1.76 -6.03
N PHE A 96 6.81 2.17 -5.78
CA PHE A 96 7.12 3.50 -5.24
C PHE A 96 6.73 4.60 -6.22
N ALA A 97 7.06 4.43 -7.51
CA ALA A 97 6.66 5.37 -8.54
C ALA A 97 5.13 5.56 -8.60
N TRP A 98 4.34 4.49 -8.49
CA TRP A 98 2.87 4.60 -8.50
C TRP A 98 2.33 5.38 -7.29
N LEU A 99 2.96 5.28 -6.12
CA LEU A 99 2.56 6.04 -4.96
C LEU A 99 2.99 7.51 -5.06
N ASP A 100 4.17 7.76 -5.63
CA ASP A 100 4.70 9.11 -5.86
C ASP A 100 3.87 9.90 -6.89
N GLU A 101 3.33 9.22 -7.93
CA GLU A 101 2.40 9.82 -8.89
C GLU A 101 1.14 10.38 -8.22
N GLY A 102 0.73 9.80 -7.09
CA GLY A 102 -0.45 10.23 -6.35
C GLY A 102 -1.79 9.87 -7.01
N ASP A 103 -2.86 10.43 -6.47
CA ASP A 103 -4.25 10.21 -6.96
C ASP A 103 -4.60 8.72 -7.11
N PHE A 104 -4.10 7.87 -6.20
CA PHE A 104 -4.34 6.43 -6.24
C PHE A 104 -5.37 5.96 -5.20
N TYR A 105 -6.03 4.84 -5.53
CA TYR A 105 -6.79 4.05 -4.58
C TYR A 105 -6.18 2.66 -4.46
N MET A 106 -5.69 2.33 -3.27
CA MET A 106 -5.05 1.05 -2.97
C MET A 106 -6.02 0.09 -2.30
N ALA A 107 -6.13 -1.12 -2.80
CA ALA A 107 -7.09 -2.11 -2.30
C ALA A 107 -6.49 -3.51 -2.12
N CYS A 108 -6.93 -4.17 -1.08
CA CYS A 108 -6.87 -5.62 -0.94
C CYS A 108 -8.27 -6.15 -0.58
N ALA A 109 -8.44 -7.45 -0.36
CA ALA A 109 -9.76 -8.04 -0.10
C ALA A 109 -10.56 -7.29 0.99
N MET A 110 -9.90 -6.87 2.07
CA MET A 110 -10.51 -6.16 3.21
C MET A 110 -10.05 -4.69 3.33
N GLY A 111 -9.11 -4.23 2.51
CA GLY A 111 -8.52 -2.89 2.65
C GLY A 111 -7.68 -2.68 3.92
N LEU A 112 -7.28 -3.74 4.60
CA LEU A 112 -6.64 -3.69 5.90
C LEU A 112 -5.23 -4.32 5.88
N HIS A 113 -5.12 -5.64 5.89
CA HIS A 113 -3.88 -6.35 6.17
C HIS A 113 -2.77 -6.17 5.11
N ARG A 114 -3.04 -6.55 3.85
CA ARG A 114 -2.04 -6.39 2.77
C ARG A 114 -1.74 -4.93 2.51
N THR A 115 -2.73 -4.08 2.70
CA THR A 115 -2.56 -2.63 2.57
C THR A 115 -1.67 -2.06 3.67
N ASP A 116 -1.80 -2.53 4.93
CA ASP A 116 -0.87 -2.15 6.00
C ASP A 116 0.56 -2.58 5.70
N ILE A 117 0.77 -3.79 5.14
CA ILE A 117 2.09 -4.26 4.71
C ILE A 117 2.64 -3.35 3.61
N ALA A 118 1.84 -3.05 2.57
CA ALA A 118 2.25 -2.24 1.43
C ALA A 118 2.68 -0.83 1.84
N ILE A 119 1.85 -0.13 2.64
CA ILE A 119 2.18 1.22 3.11
C ILE A 119 3.36 1.23 4.09
N SER A 120 3.55 0.16 4.87
CA SER A 120 4.71 -0.01 5.73
C SER A 120 5.99 -0.20 4.93
N ILE A 121 5.94 -0.98 3.84
CA ILE A 121 7.06 -1.14 2.91
C ILE A 121 7.44 0.22 2.31
N TYR A 122 6.48 0.97 1.81
CA TYR A 122 6.73 2.29 1.24
C TYR A 122 7.34 3.23 2.28
N TYR A 123 6.75 3.35 3.48
CA TYR A 123 7.29 4.18 4.55
C TYR A 123 8.72 3.81 4.95
N VAL A 124 9.00 2.51 5.05
CA VAL A 124 10.31 2.03 5.53
C VAL A 124 11.37 2.07 4.45
N PHE A 125 11.07 1.71 3.20
CA PHE A 125 12.08 1.51 2.15
C PHE A 125 12.13 2.62 1.10
N HIS A 126 11.22 3.60 1.12
CA HIS A 126 11.29 4.71 0.18
C HIS A 126 12.04 5.90 0.81
N PRO A 127 13.21 6.29 0.23
CA PRO A 127 14.11 7.26 0.88
C PRO A 127 13.50 8.66 1.00
N SER A 128 12.63 9.06 0.07
CA SER A 128 12.01 10.39 0.03
C SER A 128 10.82 10.55 0.98
N VAL A 129 10.32 9.47 1.59
CA VAL A 129 9.20 9.58 2.55
C VAL A 129 9.71 10.21 3.85
N PRO A 130 9.13 11.35 4.29
CA PRO A 130 9.55 11.99 5.53
C PRO A 130 9.42 11.07 6.74
N TYR A 131 10.37 11.14 7.65
CA TYR A 131 10.39 10.29 8.86
C TYR A 131 9.11 10.42 9.69
N ASP A 132 8.56 11.63 9.78
CA ASP A 132 7.36 11.91 10.57
C ASP A 132 6.04 11.57 9.85
N SER A 133 6.11 11.17 8.58
CA SER A 133 4.94 10.74 7.79
C SER A 133 4.57 9.29 8.05
N VAL A 134 4.40 8.91 9.34
CA VAL A 134 4.10 7.54 9.74
C VAL A 134 2.68 7.16 9.33
N PRO A 135 2.48 6.09 8.54
CA PRO A 135 1.15 5.67 8.12
C PRO A 135 0.35 5.04 9.27
N GLU A 136 -0.97 5.22 9.24
CA GLU A 136 -1.89 4.53 10.15
C GLU A 136 -2.07 3.05 9.75
N LEU A 137 -1.81 2.13 10.69
CA LEU A 137 -1.98 0.68 10.50
C LEU A 137 -3.36 0.23 11.03
N ARG A 138 -4.34 0.17 10.17
CA ARG A 138 -5.75 -0.09 10.55
C ARG A 138 -6.06 -1.56 10.80
N GLY A 139 -5.40 -2.46 10.12
CA GLY A 139 -5.56 -3.89 10.33
C GLY A 139 -5.08 -4.31 11.72
N HIS A 140 -4.04 -3.67 12.23
CA HIS A 140 -3.55 -3.85 13.59
C HIS A 140 -4.62 -3.48 14.64
N ARG A 141 -5.23 -2.30 14.51
CA ARG A 141 -6.27 -1.84 15.45
C ARG A 141 -7.46 -2.78 15.54
N LYS A 142 -7.85 -3.43 14.41
CA LYS A 142 -9.00 -4.35 14.39
C LYS A 142 -8.67 -5.78 14.83
N GLN A 143 -7.41 -6.22 14.76
CA GLN A 143 -7.03 -7.64 14.94
C GLN A 143 -5.89 -7.87 15.93
N GLY A 144 -5.43 -6.82 16.60
CA GLY A 144 -4.44 -6.90 17.68
C GLY A 144 -2.99 -7.15 17.24
N SER A 145 -2.13 -7.52 18.20
CA SER A 145 -0.67 -7.62 18.04
C SER A 145 -0.19 -8.58 16.95
N LEU A 146 -0.96 -9.64 16.63
CA LEU A 146 -0.59 -10.62 15.59
C LEU A 146 -0.33 -9.99 14.21
N ARG A 147 -0.96 -8.86 13.91
CA ARG A 147 -0.76 -8.17 12.63
C ARG A 147 0.53 -7.36 12.58
N CYS A 148 0.96 -6.80 13.70
CA CYS A 148 2.28 -6.17 13.78
C CYS A 148 3.40 -7.16 13.53
N ASP A 149 3.29 -8.39 14.05
CA ASP A 149 4.28 -9.45 13.84
C ASP A 149 4.39 -9.84 12.36
N ASP A 150 3.25 -9.93 11.64
CA ASP A 150 3.25 -10.21 10.21
C ASP A 150 3.94 -9.10 9.40
N ILE A 151 3.65 -7.83 9.73
CA ILE A 151 4.29 -6.68 9.09
C ILE A 151 5.79 -6.68 9.40
N ALA A 152 6.16 -6.82 10.68
CA ALA A 152 7.56 -6.84 11.11
C ALA A 152 8.35 -7.97 10.42
N ARG A 153 7.76 -9.16 10.32
CA ARG A 153 8.35 -10.33 9.64
C ARG A 153 8.58 -10.02 8.16
N ARG A 154 7.61 -9.43 7.48
CA ARG A 154 7.72 -9.09 6.05
C ARG A 154 8.79 -8.02 5.81
N LEU A 155 8.80 -6.96 6.61
CA LEU A 155 9.83 -5.92 6.53
C LEU A 155 11.23 -6.49 6.76
N ASN A 156 11.41 -7.35 7.77
CA ASN A 156 12.68 -8.01 8.03
C ASN A 156 13.11 -8.95 6.88
N SER A 157 12.16 -9.71 6.29
CA SER A 157 12.45 -10.60 5.17
C SER A 157 12.95 -9.81 3.96
N ILE A 158 12.33 -8.67 3.65
CA ILE A 158 12.79 -7.77 2.57
C ILE A 158 14.19 -7.25 2.91
N MET A 159 14.40 -6.67 4.08
CA MET A 159 15.71 -6.09 4.46
C MET A 159 16.85 -7.13 4.42
N ASN A 160 16.58 -8.36 4.82
CA ASN A 160 17.57 -9.43 4.82
C ASN A 160 17.86 -10.00 3.42
N ALA A 161 16.96 -9.83 2.47
CA ALA A 161 17.09 -10.30 1.10
C ALA A 161 17.63 -9.22 0.14
N LEU A 162 17.72 -7.94 0.55
CA LEU A 162 18.30 -6.88 -0.27
C LEU A 162 19.76 -7.15 -0.56
N THR A 163 20.13 -7.06 -1.83
CA THR A 163 21.52 -7.07 -2.29
C THR A 163 22.06 -5.64 -2.41
N PRO A 164 23.39 -5.43 -2.54
CA PRO A 164 23.95 -4.10 -2.83
C PRO A 164 23.32 -3.46 -4.08
N GLU A 165 23.05 -4.24 -5.12
CA GLU A 165 22.42 -3.77 -6.36
C GLU A 165 20.98 -3.32 -6.11
N ASP A 166 20.24 -4.03 -5.25
CA ASP A 166 18.88 -3.62 -4.84
C ASP A 166 18.92 -2.30 -4.08
N LEU A 167 19.87 -2.10 -3.18
CA LEU A 167 20.03 -0.84 -2.44
C LEU A 167 20.25 0.33 -3.40
N ILE A 168 21.15 0.17 -4.37
CA ILE A 168 21.41 1.20 -5.40
C ILE A 168 20.13 1.47 -6.20
N ARG A 169 19.43 0.43 -6.67
CA ARG A 169 18.22 0.55 -7.47
C ARG A 169 17.08 1.27 -6.73
N LEU A 170 17.00 1.07 -5.41
CA LEU A 170 16.00 1.70 -4.54
C LEU A 170 16.46 3.08 -4.02
N GLY A 171 17.67 3.55 -4.39
CA GLY A 171 18.21 4.81 -3.89
C GLY A 171 18.53 4.79 -2.39
N LEU A 172 18.75 3.61 -1.81
CA LEU A 172 19.05 3.44 -0.40
C LEU A 172 20.58 3.52 -0.18
N PRO A 173 21.05 4.22 0.87
CA PRO A 173 22.49 4.32 1.14
C PRO A 173 23.09 3.01 1.62
N ASP A 174 24.39 2.87 1.45
CA ASP A 174 25.15 1.83 2.13
C ASP A 174 24.92 1.91 3.64
N GLY A 175 24.72 0.76 4.28
CA GLY A 175 24.44 0.73 5.72
C GLY A 175 22.98 1.11 6.09
N TYR A 176 22.05 1.09 5.15
CA TYR A 176 20.62 1.42 5.38
C TYR A 176 19.97 0.68 6.55
N ARG A 177 20.58 -0.39 7.05
CA ARG A 177 20.03 -1.21 8.15
C ARG A 177 19.71 -0.43 9.42
N ASP A 178 20.51 0.59 9.77
CA ASP A 178 20.25 1.39 10.96
C ASP A 178 19.03 2.29 10.77
N GLU A 179 18.89 2.91 9.61
CA GLU A 179 17.73 3.70 9.23
C GLU A 179 16.47 2.83 9.14
N PHE A 180 16.57 1.64 8.56
CA PHE A 180 15.51 0.64 8.55
C PHE A 180 15.02 0.33 9.97
N ASN A 181 15.92 0.03 10.91
CA ASN A 181 15.57 -0.28 12.30
C ASN A 181 14.90 0.91 12.98
N ARG A 182 15.39 2.13 12.74
CA ARG A 182 14.83 3.37 13.27
C ARG A 182 13.41 3.60 12.76
N ARG A 183 13.18 3.53 11.44
CA ARG A 183 11.85 3.70 10.82
C ARG A 183 10.88 2.61 11.25
N LYS A 184 11.30 1.37 11.26
CA LYS A 184 10.48 0.25 11.74
C LYS A 184 10.06 0.43 13.19
N LYS A 185 10.98 0.81 14.09
CA LYS A 185 10.68 1.09 15.49
C LYS A 185 9.67 2.24 15.62
N HIS A 186 9.85 3.32 14.86
CA HIS A 186 8.94 4.48 14.88
C HIS A 186 7.55 4.11 14.37
N LEU A 187 7.45 3.35 13.26
CA LEU A 187 6.19 2.84 12.72
C LEU A 187 5.35 2.11 13.79
N PHE A 188 5.98 1.19 14.51
CA PHE A 188 5.28 0.42 15.54
C PHE A 188 5.02 1.22 16.81
N ALA A 189 5.91 2.11 17.23
CA ALA A 189 5.69 2.97 18.40
C ALA A 189 4.44 3.84 18.22
N ILE A 190 4.30 4.51 17.09
CA ILE A 190 3.14 5.36 16.79
C ILE A 190 1.84 4.53 16.70
N ASN A 191 1.89 3.34 16.12
CA ASN A 191 0.70 2.49 15.95
C ASN A 191 0.36 1.64 17.18
N SER A 192 1.23 1.57 18.19
CA SER A 192 0.98 0.84 19.45
C SER A 192 0.30 1.70 20.53
N ILE A 193 0.25 3.03 20.35
CA ILE A 193 -0.30 3.99 21.31
C ILE A 193 -1.86 4.01 21.27
N PHE A 194 -2.45 3.32 20.35
CA PHE A 194 -3.88 3.24 20.11
C PHE A 194 -4.35 1.78 20.18
#